data_99f01b07012ccd41f9d938c1190814e6
#
_entry.id   99f01b07012ccd41f9d938c1190814e6
#
_cell.length_a   1.000
_cell.length_b   1.000
_cell.length_c   1.000
_cell.angle_alpha   90.00
_cell.angle_beta   90.00
_cell.angle_gamma   90.00
#
_symmetry.space_group_name_H-M   'P 1'
#
loop_
_entity.id
_entity.type
_entity.pdbx_description
1 polymer ?
#
loop_
_entity_poly.entity_id
_entity_poly.type
_entity_poly.pdbx_seq_one_letter_code
_entity_poly.pdbx_strand_id
1 'polypeptide(L)'
;MKITKELLREKGACAAGYRDFLKEFPEEKYPDGVEYQDLLDCCAEKGFGYGSWLLSVFGRTDDVRKVDGDLITEKSIIFAGQLEVSGSIKAGEGIEAGWGIKAGCGIEAGCEFGIYAGLRVRITSEYRKIIAKNKPENIMCGEFVEAENE
;
A
#
# COMPACT_ATOMS: atom_id res chain seq x y z
N MET A 1 12.45 7.76 -3.93
CA MET A 1 13.41 6.66 -4.15
C MET A 1 13.13 6.00 -5.50
N LYS A 2 14.16 5.86 -6.29
CA LYS A 2 14.06 5.22 -7.61
C LYS A 2 14.39 3.72 -7.52
N ILE A 3 13.53 2.91 -8.11
CA ILE A 3 13.73 1.46 -8.19
C ILE A 3 14.24 1.12 -9.59
N THR A 4 15.40 0.50 -9.68
CA THR A 4 16.00 0.06 -10.94
C THR A 4 15.93 -1.45 -11.06
N LYS A 5 16.11 -1.95 -12.29
CA LYS A 5 16.19 -3.41 -12.53
C LYS A 5 17.35 -4.05 -11.77
N GLU A 6 18.47 -3.34 -11.67
CA GLU A 6 19.66 -3.81 -10.94
C GLU A 6 19.34 -3.93 -9.44
N LEU A 7 18.65 -2.95 -8.87
CA LEU A 7 18.26 -2.95 -7.47
C LEU A 7 17.29 -4.10 -7.17
N LEU A 8 16.33 -4.36 -8.06
CA LEU A 8 15.41 -5.49 -7.91
C LEU A 8 16.14 -6.82 -7.93
N ARG A 9 17.10 -6.99 -8.83
CA ARG A 9 17.91 -8.18 -8.91
C ARG A 9 18.75 -8.37 -7.64
N GLU A 10 19.38 -7.30 -7.15
CA GLU A 10 20.17 -7.31 -5.92
C GLU A 10 19.34 -7.75 -4.71
N LYS A 11 18.09 -7.32 -4.64
CA LYS A 11 17.16 -7.66 -3.56
C LYS A 11 16.51 -9.03 -3.71
N GLY A 12 16.79 -9.75 -4.78
CA GLY A 12 16.32 -11.10 -4.98
C GLY A 12 14.92 -11.22 -5.58
N ALA A 13 14.52 -10.28 -6.43
CA ALA A 13 13.25 -10.37 -7.15
C ALA A 13 13.18 -11.70 -7.94
N CYS A 14 12.02 -12.35 -7.91
CA CYS A 14 11.82 -13.57 -8.69
C CYS A 14 11.83 -13.28 -10.19
N ALA A 15 12.09 -14.31 -11.00
CA ALA A 15 12.17 -14.16 -12.45
C ALA A 15 10.89 -13.59 -13.06
N ALA A 16 9.73 -14.02 -12.58
CA ALA A 16 8.43 -13.52 -13.05
C ALA A 16 8.25 -12.03 -12.72
N GLY A 17 8.54 -11.63 -11.49
CA GLY A 17 8.43 -10.23 -11.08
C GLY A 17 9.39 -9.32 -11.82
N TYR A 18 10.61 -9.78 -12.04
CA TYR A 18 11.61 -9.05 -12.81
C TYR A 18 11.15 -8.84 -14.26
N ARG A 19 10.59 -9.87 -14.90
CA ARG A 19 10.06 -9.76 -16.26
C ARG A 19 8.87 -8.81 -16.35
N ASP A 20 7.96 -8.88 -15.38
CA ASP A 20 6.81 -7.97 -15.32
C ASP A 20 7.27 -6.51 -15.17
N PHE A 21 8.27 -6.27 -14.34
CA PHE A 21 8.86 -4.94 -14.18
C PHE A 21 9.42 -4.41 -15.50
N LEU A 22 10.21 -5.20 -16.22
CA LEU A 22 10.79 -4.78 -17.48
C LEU A 22 9.74 -4.50 -18.57
N LYS A 23 8.63 -5.25 -18.52
CA LYS A 23 7.52 -5.07 -19.46
C LYS A 23 6.76 -3.78 -19.20
N GLU A 24 6.44 -3.51 -17.93
CA GLU A 24 5.66 -2.32 -17.53
C GLU A 24 6.52 -1.05 -17.55
N PHE A 25 7.80 -1.16 -17.27
CA PHE A 25 8.72 -0.04 -17.18
C PHE A 25 9.95 -0.29 -18.06
N PRO A 26 9.81 -0.18 -19.40
CA PRO A 26 10.93 -0.40 -20.32
C PRO A 26 12.09 0.57 -20.03
N GLU A 27 13.32 0.06 -20.07
CA GLU A 27 14.52 0.83 -19.77
C GLU A 27 14.65 2.09 -20.67
N GLU A 28 14.19 2.02 -21.89
CA GLU A 28 14.23 3.14 -22.85
C GLU A 28 13.42 4.34 -22.36
N LYS A 29 12.30 4.07 -21.64
CA LYS A 29 11.44 5.12 -21.08
C LYS A 29 11.81 5.48 -19.64
N TYR A 30 12.45 4.57 -18.92
CA TYR A 30 12.79 4.72 -17.51
C TYR A 30 14.27 4.41 -17.28
N PRO A 31 15.19 5.16 -17.92
CA PRO A 31 16.62 4.85 -17.86
C PRO A 31 17.21 4.95 -16.46
N ASP A 32 16.64 5.80 -15.60
CA ASP A 32 17.10 6.00 -14.21
C ASP A 32 16.23 5.27 -13.17
N GLY A 33 15.33 4.39 -13.62
CA GLY A 33 14.44 3.66 -12.75
C GLY A 33 13.08 4.32 -12.59
N VAL A 34 12.27 3.77 -11.70
CA VAL A 34 10.86 4.15 -11.47
C VAL A 34 10.70 4.60 -10.03
N GLU A 35 9.89 5.63 -9.79
CA GLU A 35 9.56 6.01 -8.43
C GLU A 35 8.90 4.84 -7.70
N TYR A 36 9.28 4.63 -6.46
CA TYR A 36 8.81 3.51 -5.65
C TYR A 36 7.29 3.45 -5.59
N GLN A 37 6.63 4.59 -5.34
CA GLN A 37 5.16 4.61 -5.25
C GLN A 37 4.51 4.31 -6.60
N ASP A 38 5.09 4.74 -7.71
CA ASP A 38 4.56 4.41 -9.04
C ASP A 38 4.60 2.91 -9.31
N LEU A 39 5.66 2.25 -8.83
CA LEU A 39 5.76 0.80 -8.92
C LEU A 39 4.68 0.10 -8.06
N LEU A 40 4.45 0.58 -6.85
CA LEU A 40 3.40 0.05 -5.98
C LEU A 40 2.00 0.27 -6.59
N ASP A 41 1.76 1.44 -7.15
CA ASP A 41 0.49 1.77 -7.80
C ASP A 41 0.26 0.86 -9.02
N CYS A 42 1.30 0.56 -9.78
CA CYS A 42 1.24 -0.38 -10.89
C CYS A 42 0.86 -1.79 -10.43
N CYS A 43 1.48 -2.27 -9.36
CA CYS A 43 1.15 -3.57 -8.77
C CYS A 43 -0.31 -3.63 -8.33
N ALA A 44 -0.82 -2.55 -7.73
CA ALA A 44 -2.21 -2.47 -7.31
C ALA A 44 -3.16 -2.50 -8.50
N GLU A 45 -2.88 -1.71 -9.53
CA GLU A 45 -3.73 -1.59 -10.71
C GLU A 45 -3.76 -2.88 -11.55
N LYS A 46 -2.60 -3.52 -11.74
CA LYS A 46 -2.47 -4.73 -12.55
C LYS A 46 -2.82 -6.01 -11.80
N GLY A 47 -3.04 -5.93 -10.49
CA GLY A 47 -3.32 -7.11 -9.68
C GLY A 47 -2.11 -8.00 -9.45
N PHE A 48 -0.90 -7.46 -9.55
CA PHE A 48 0.32 -8.21 -9.27
C PHE A 48 0.48 -8.41 -7.76
N GLY A 49 0.81 -9.62 -7.34
CA GLY A 49 0.98 -9.97 -5.92
C GLY A 49 2.31 -9.56 -5.30
N TYR A 50 2.98 -8.54 -5.83
CA TYR A 50 4.32 -8.17 -5.39
C TYR A 50 4.36 -7.06 -4.35
N GLY A 51 3.23 -6.43 -4.05
CA GLY A 51 3.18 -5.26 -3.16
C GLY A 51 3.74 -5.53 -1.77
N SER A 52 3.33 -6.62 -1.14
CA SER A 52 3.82 -7.01 0.18
C SER A 52 5.33 -7.25 0.18
N TRP A 53 5.83 -7.92 -0.86
CA TRP A 53 7.27 -8.17 -1.00
C TRP A 53 8.03 -6.84 -1.13
N LEU A 54 7.55 -5.93 -1.99
CA LEU A 54 8.17 -4.62 -2.18
C LEU A 54 8.22 -3.83 -0.87
N LEU A 55 7.11 -3.78 -0.14
CA LEU A 55 7.07 -3.13 1.17
C LEU A 55 8.02 -3.77 2.17
N SER A 56 8.19 -5.10 2.13
CA SER A 56 9.08 -5.81 3.04
C SER A 56 10.56 -5.55 2.73
N VAL A 57 10.90 -5.37 1.46
CA VAL A 57 12.28 -5.25 0.99
C VAL A 57 12.77 -3.79 1.00
N PHE A 58 11.94 -2.87 0.50
CA PHE A 58 12.29 -1.45 0.41
C PHE A 58 11.78 -0.64 1.59
N GLY A 59 10.83 -1.17 2.34
CA GLY A 59 10.32 -0.57 3.55
C GLY A 59 9.28 0.52 3.30
N ARG A 60 8.94 1.20 4.39
CA ARG A 60 8.00 2.31 4.37
C ARG A 60 8.73 3.62 4.08
N THR A 61 7.98 4.62 3.62
CA THR A 61 8.47 5.98 3.41
C THR A 61 7.81 6.92 4.42
N ASP A 62 8.33 8.12 4.55
CA ASP A 62 7.76 9.15 5.43
C ASP A 62 6.63 9.94 4.76
N ASP A 63 6.22 9.52 3.57
CA ASP A 63 5.19 10.20 2.81
C ASP A 63 3.83 10.05 3.48
N VAL A 64 3.03 11.11 3.37
CA VAL A 64 1.64 11.10 3.82
C VAL A 64 0.78 11.46 2.61
N ARG A 65 -0.11 10.56 2.23
CA ARG A 65 -1.07 10.83 1.15
C ARG A 65 -2.39 11.26 1.77
N LYS A 66 -2.76 12.51 1.54
CA LYS A 66 -4.03 13.06 2.01
C LYS A 66 -5.01 13.12 0.85
N VAL A 67 -6.17 12.51 1.05
CA VAL A 67 -7.27 12.53 0.08
C VAL A 67 -8.44 13.25 0.70
N ASP A 68 -8.93 14.29 0.04
CA ASP A 68 -10.12 15.01 0.46
C ASP A 68 -11.33 14.35 -0.22
N GLY A 69 -12.25 13.82 0.59
CA GLY A 69 -13.37 13.03 0.13
C GLY A 69 -13.12 11.54 0.26
N ASP A 70 -13.71 10.77 -0.62
CA ASP A 70 -13.61 9.30 -0.60
C ASP A 70 -12.49 8.80 -1.52
N LEU A 71 -11.87 7.70 -1.14
CA LEU A 71 -10.93 6.97 -1.97
C LEU A 71 -11.56 5.62 -2.31
N ILE A 72 -12.02 5.48 -3.56
CA ILE A 72 -12.75 4.29 -4.02
C ILE A 72 -12.07 3.72 -5.25
N THR A 73 -11.75 2.44 -5.21
CA THR A 73 -11.19 1.71 -6.36
C THR A 73 -11.71 0.28 -6.38
N GLU A 74 -11.80 -0.31 -7.56
CA GLU A 74 -12.13 -1.73 -7.72
C GLU A 74 -10.91 -2.62 -7.52
N LYS A 75 -9.73 -2.03 -7.50
CA LYS A 75 -8.44 -2.72 -7.35
C LYS A 75 -7.94 -2.66 -5.92
N SER A 76 -6.65 -2.91 -5.74
CA SER A 76 -5.98 -2.76 -4.45
C SER A 76 -5.51 -1.33 -4.22
N ILE A 77 -5.21 -1.02 -2.98
CA ILE A 77 -4.52 0.20 -2.59
C ILE A 77 -3.22 -0.24 -1.91
N ILE A 78 -2.08 0.20 -2.43
CA ILE A 78 -0.77 -0.08 -1.86
C ILE A 78 -0.02 1.23 -1.74
N PHE A 79 0.26 1.63 -0.50
CA PHE A 79 0.95 2.90 -0.24
C PHE A 79 2.09 2.70 0.75
N ALA A 80 3.29 3.19 0.40
CA ALA A 80 4.48 2.98 1.22
C ALA A 80 4.49 3.79 2.52
N GLY A 81 3.78 4.91 2.56
CA GLY A 81 3.69 5.80 3.71
C GLY A 81 2.38 5.67 4.46
N GLN A 82 1.92 6.78 5.02
CA GLN A 82 0.66 6.89 5.74
C GLN A 82 -0.46 7.37 4.83
N LEU A 83 -1.61 6.71 4.89
CA LEU A 83 -2.79 7.06 4.10
C LEU A 83 -3.81 7.76 4.99
N GLU A 84 -4.16 8.99 4.64
CA GLU A 84 -5.19 9.78 5.33
C GLU A 84 -6.28 10.19 4.35
N VAL A 85 -7.51 9.76 4.60
CA VAL A 85 -8.67 10.04 3.75
C VAL A 85 -9.75 10.67 4.61
N SER A 86 -10.27 11.83 4.21
CA SER A 86 -11.29 12.53 5.01
C SER A 86 -12.64 11.83 4.98
N GLY A 87 -12.97 11.14 3.90
CA GLY A 87 -14.20 10.34 3.77
C GLY A 87 -13.97 8.86 4.04
N SER A 88 -14.49 8.02 3.18
CA SER A 88 -14.36 6.56 3.27
C SER A 88 -13.29 6.03 2.32
N ILE A 89 -12.72 4.89 2.68
CA ILE A 89 -11.81 4.13 1.82
C ILE A 89 -12.52 2.83 1.43
N LYS A 90 -12.64 2.59 0.14
CA LYS A 90 -13.18 1.34 -0.39
C LYS A 90 -12.27 0.79 -1.47
N ALA A 91 -11.80 -0.43 -1.28
CA ALA A 91 -11.02 -1.16 -2.28
C ALA A 91 -11.72 -2.48 -2.60
N GLY A 92 -11.80 -2.82 -3.88
CA GLY A 92 -12.38 -4.11 -4.29
C GLY A 92 -11.47 -5.28 -3.95
N GLU A 93 -10.20 -5.01 -3.76
CA GLU A 93 -9.19 -5.98 -3.34
C GLU A 93 -8.59 -5.55 -1.99
N GLY A 94 -7.31 -5.79 -1.75
CA GLY A 94 -6.68 -5.51 -0.47
C GLY A 94 -6.23 -4.05 -0.30
N ILE A 95 -5.97 -3.68 0.95
CA ILE A 95 -5.42 -2.38 1.31
C ILE A 95 -4.13 -2.63 2.10
N GLU A 96 -3.01 -2.11 1.60
CA GLU A 96 -1.71 -2.22 2.26
C GLU A 96 -1.08 -0.85 2.41
N ALA A 97 -0.69 -0.49 3.62
CA ALA A 97 0.04 0.74 3.88
C ALA A 97 1.30 0.44 4.70
N GLY A 98 2.40 1.07 4.36
CA GLY A 98 3.65 0.91 5.11
C GLY A 98 3.55 1.48 6.53
N TRP A 99 2.68 2.48 6.71
CA TRP A 99 2.36 3.09 8.01
C TRP A 99 0.88 2.92 8.31
N GLY A 100 0.31 3.85 9.06
CA GLY A 100 -1.09 3.79 9.44
C GLY A 100 -2.05 4.14 8.31
N ILE A 101 -3.30 3.78 8.52
CA ILE A 101 -4.42 4.10 7.63
C ILE A 101 -5.45 4.87 8.45
N LYS A 102 -5.84 6.04 7.98
CA LYS A 102 -6.84 6.87 8.65
C LYS A 102 -7.95 7.25 7.68
N ALA A 103 -9.18 6.98 8.05
CA ALA A 103 -10.36 7.41 7.32
C ALA A 103 -11.30 8.13 8.26
N GLY A 104 -11.94 9.21 7.78
CA GLY A 104 -12.92 9.94 8.56
C GLY A 104 -14.22 9.18 8.74
N CYS A 105 -14.55 8.29 7.82
CA CYS A 105 -15.75 7.46 7.86
C CYS A 105 -15.38 5.98 7.95
N GLY A 106 -15.64 5.19 6.93
CA GLY A 106 -15.40 3.76 6.97
C GLY A 106 -14.21 3.32 6.13
N ILE A 107 -13.76 2.09 6.38
CA ILE A 107 -12.74 1.43 5.57
C ILE A 107 -13.29 0.07 5.19
N GLU A 108 -13.27 -0.24 3.90
CA GLU A 108 -13.78 -1.51 3.38
C GLU A 108 -12.81 -2.07 2.33
N ALA A 109 -12.43 -3.33 2.50
CA ALA A 109 -11.63 -4.08 1.54
C ALA A 109 -12.44 -5.27 1.05
N GLY A 110 -12.09 -5.83 -0.11
CA GLY A 110 -12.76 -7.01 -0.64
C GLY A 110 -12.71 -8.18 0.34
N CYS A 111 -13.79 -8.97 0.40
CA CYS A 111 -13.96 -10.00 1.44
C CYS A 111 -12.90 -11.12 1.41
N GLU A 112 -12.25 -11.34 0.27
CA GLU A 112 -11.16 -12.33 0.14
C GLU A 112 -9.78 -11.72 0.38
N PHE A 113 -9.72 -10.42 0.67
CA PHE A 113 -8.48 -9.67 0.83
C PHE A 113 -8.40 -9.09 2.23
N GLY A 114 -7.22 -8.65 2.64
CA GLY A 114 -7.01 -8.12 3.97
C GLY A 114 -6.66 -6.64 3.97
N ILE A 115 -6.69 -6.07 5.18
CA ILE A 115 -6.23 -4.71 5.45
C ILE A 115 -4.96 -4.83 6.26
N TYR A 116 -3.88 -4.22 5.76
CA TYR A 116 -2.55 -4.30 6.36
C TYR A 116 -2.03 -2.88 6.61
N ALA A 117 -1.77 -2.55 7.86
CA ALA A 117 -1.17 -1.28 8.23
C ALA A 117 0.13 -1.54 8.99
N GLY A 118 1.21 -0.94 8.52
CA GLY A 118 2.50 -1.03 9.21
C GLY A 118 3.08 -2.43 9.24
N LEU A 119 3.19 -3.10 8.09
CA LEU A 119 3.83 -4.41 8.00
C LEU A 119 5.24 -4.36 8.60
N ARG A 120 5.55 -5.37 9.44
CA ARG A 120 6.85 -5.53 10.13
C ARG A 120 7.18 -4.42 11.12
N VAL A 121 6.17 -3.70 11.60
CA VAL A 121 6.31 -2.70 12.66
C VAL A 121 5.83 -3.30 13.98
N ARG A 122 6.39 -2.83 15.10
CA ARG A 122 5.97 -3.29 16.44
C ARG A 122 4.48 -3.03 16.68
N ILE A 123 3.82 -3.95 17.36
CA ILE A 123 2.37 -3.89 17.66
C ILE A 123 1.96 -2.58 18.32
N THR A 124 2.79 -2.04 19.19
CA THR A 124 2.50 -0.79 19.93
C THR A 124 2.78 0.48 19.11
N SER A 125 3.26 0.34 17.88
CA SER A 125 3.62 1.49 17.05
C SER A 125 2.38 2.19 16.51
N GLU A 126 2.41 3.52 16.47
CA GLU A 126 1.38 4.33 15.79
C GLU A 126 1.27 4.02 14.30
N TYR A 127 2.34 3.49 13.72
CA TYR A 127 2.38 3.13 12.29
C TYR A 127 1.51 1.93 11.94
N ARG A 128 0.92 1.27 12.95
CA ARG A 128 0.01 0.15 12.75
C ARG A 128 -1.45 0.51 12.98
N LYS A 129 -1.75 1.77 13.26
CA LYS A 129 -3.11 2.18 13.54
C LYS A 129 -3.96 2.25 12.29
N ILE A 130 -5.15 1.68 12.39
CA ILE A 130 -6.22 1.77 11.40
C ILE A 130 -7.35 2.54 12.09
N ILE A 131 -7.56 3.78 11.67
CA ILE A 131 -8.48 4.70 12.33
C ILE A 131 -9.70 4.94 11.44
N ALA A 132 -10.88 4.58 11.94
CA ALA A 132 -12.15 4.80 11.26
C ALA A 132 -13.28 4.82 12.29
N LYS A 133 -14.47 5.26 11.89
CA LYS A 133 -15.65 5.26 12.79
C LYS A 133 -16.10 3.84 13.15
N ASN A 134 -16.05 2.94 12.17
CA ASN A 134 -16.47 1.56 12.34
C ASN A 134 -15.32 0.63 12.03
N LYS A 135 -15.21 -0.44 12.82
CA LYS A 135 -14.15 -1.43 12.63
C LYS A 135 -14.36 -2.23 11.33
N PRO A 136 -13.38 -2.23 10.41
CA PRO A 136 -13.45 -3.12 9.24
C PRO A 136 -13.40 -4.59 9.67
N GLU A 137 -14.01 -5.46 8.87
CA GLU A 137 -14.12 -6.89 9.23
C GLU A 137 -12.83 -7.68 9.00
N ASN A 138 -11.99 -7.26 8.08
CA ASN A 138 -10.89 -8.09 7.57
C ASN A 138 -9.50 -7.47 7.81
N ILE A 139 -9.28 -6.95 9.02
CA ILE A 139 -7.96 -6.48 9.42
C ILE A 139 -7.05 -7.69 9.63
N MET A 140 -6.01 -7.78 8.81
CA MET A 140 -5.02 -8.86 8.89
C MET A 140 -3.75 -8.43 9.62
N CYS A 141 -3.43 -7.14 9.56
CA CYS A 141 -2.28 -6.55 10.24
C CYS A 141 -2.62 -5.11 10.60
N GLY A 142 -2.37 -4.74 11.85
CA GLY A 142 -2.68 -3.41 12.36
C GLY A 142 -3.63 -3.45 13.53
N GLU A 143 -3.78 -2.32 14.20
CA GLU A 143 -4.65 -2.15 15.34
C GLU A 143 -5.76 -1.16 15.00
N PHE A 144 -7.00 -1.58 15.20
CA PHE A 144 -8.13 -0.69 15.00
C PHE A 144 -8.26 0.29 16.17
N VAL A 145 -8.44 1.55 15.84
CA VAL A 145 -8.73 2.63 16.79
C VAL A 145 -9.96 3.36 16.28
N GLU A 146 -10.98 3.45 17.11
CA GLU A 146 -12.20 4.18 16.75
C GLU A 146 -11.91 5.68 16.60
N ALA A 147 -12.36 6.27 15.48
CA ALA A 147 -12.21 7.70 15.26
C ALA A 147 -13.08 8.49 16.24
N GLU A 148 -12.53 9.60 16.74
CA GLU A 148 -13.28 10.47 17.64
C GLU A 148 -14.46 11.12 16.90
N ASN A 149 -15.59 11.21 17.57
CA ASN A 149 -16.75 11.94 17.07
C ASN A 149 -16.54 13.42 17.35
N GLU A 150 -16.58 14.21 16.30
CA GLU A 150 -16.61 15.67 16.44
C GLU A 150 -18.04 16.15 16.65
#